data_9dc0a598cd1bae5a51865fb26da2ee79
#
_entry.id   9dc0a598cd1bae5a51865fb26da2ee79
#
_cell.length_a   1.000
_cell.length_b   1.000
_cell.length_c   1.000
_cell.angle_alpha   90.00
_cell.angle_beta   90.00
_cell.angle_gamma   90.00
#
_symmetry.space_group_name_H-M   'P 1'
#
loop_
_entity.id
_entity.type
_entity.pdbx_description
1 polymer ?
#
loop_
_entity_poly.entity_id
_entity_poly.type
_entity_poly.pdbx_seq_one_letter_code
_entity_poly.pdbx_strand_id
1 'polypeptide(L)'
;TVPFVSKATGIQLAKVAARCMVGQSLASQGITKEVTPPYFSVKEAVFPFVKFPGVDTILGPEMKSTGEVMGVGKTFGEAFVKSQLGAGTKLPTSGKVFLTVKNNDKPRAVGIARALAALKFDVVATKGTAAAIQAAGVACTVVNKVTEGRPHIVDMIKNNEIALVINTVEERRNAIADSRQIRTSALLARVTTFTTIAGAEAAVEGMKYMDNLDVYSIQELHQQLLA
;
A
#
# COMPACT_ATOMS: atom_id res chain seq x y z
N THR A 1 -0.68 -14.97 -9.72
CA THR A 1 -0.18 -13.89 -10.63
C THR A 1 -0.63 -14.12 -12.08
N VAL A 2 -0.63 -15.36 -12.60
CA VAL A 2 -1.06 -15.65 -13.99
C VAL A 2 -2.44 -15.07 -14.34
N PRO A 3 -3.52 -15.25 -13.56
CA PRO A 3 -4.81 -14.64 -13.84
C PRO A 3 -4.77 -13.11 -13.90
N PHE A 4 -4.00 -12.49 -13.01
CA PHE A 4 -3.82 -11.04 -13.00
C PHE A 4 -3.16 -10.55 -14.29
N VAL A 5 -2.01 -11.12 -14.68
CA VAL A 5 -1.30 -10.71 -15.89
C VAL A 5 -2.16 -10.97 -17.15
N SER A 6 -2.90 -12.09 -17.19
CA SER A 6 -3.82 -12.38 -18.30
C SER A 6 -4.91 -11.31 -18.43
N LYS A 7 -5.49 -10.84 -17.31
CA LYS A 7 -6.47 -9.74 -17.32
C LYS A 7 -5.84 -8.41 -17.71
N ALA A 8 -4.62 -8.13 -17.22
CA ALA A 8 -3.94 -6.87 -17.50
C ALA A 8 -3.51 -6.74 -18.96
N THR A 9 -3.12 -7.84 -19.63
CA THR A 9 -2.56 -7.85 -20.99
C THR A 9 -3.52 -8.35 -22.08
N GLY A 10 -4.67 -8.90 -21.69
CA GLY A 10 -5.57 -9.57 -22.65
C GLY A 10 -5.10 -10.93 -23.15
N ILE A 11 -3.91 -11.39 -22.75
CA ILE A 11 -3.34 -12.67 -23.19
C ILE A 11 -3.79 -13.80 -22.26
N GLN A 12 -4.33 -14.87 -22.79
CA GLN A 12 -4.75 -16.06 -22.02
C GLN A 12 -3.53 -16.92 -21.64
N LEU A 13 -2.69 -16.46 -20.72
CA LEU A 13 -1.39 -17.06 -20.40
C LEU A 13 -1.47 -18.54 -20.01
N ALA A 14 -2.47 -18.95 -19.24
CA ALA A 14 -2.65 -20.35 -18.85
C ALA A 14 -2.90 -21.25 -20.09
N LYS A 15 -3.68 -20.78 -21.06
CA LYS A 15 -3.94 -21.48 -22.31
C LYS A 15 -2.68 -21.55 -23.18
N VAL A 16 -1.93 -20.45 -23.23
CA VAL A 16 -0.64 -20.40 -23.94
C VAL A 16 0.34 -21.40 -23.34
N ALA A 17 0.49 -21.39 -22.01
CA ALA A 17 1.38 -22.32 -21.30
C ALA A 17 0.99 -23.79 -21.56
N ALA A 18 -0.30 -24.13 -21.46
CA ALA A 18 -0.76 -25.50 -21.73
C ALA A 18 -0.43 -25.97 -23.15
N ARG A 19 -0.55 -25.08 -24.16
CA ARG A 19 -0.17 -25.40 -25.54
C ARG A 19 1.35 -25.57 -25.71
N CYS A 20 2.15 -24.76 -25.00
CA CYS A 20 3.60 -24.96 -24.99
C CYS A 20 4.01 -26.33 -24.41
N MET A 21 3.32 -26.79 -23.36
CA MET A 21 3.57 -28.11 -22.76
C MET A 21 3.32 -29.28 -23.71
N VAL A 22 2.47 -29.12 -24.72
CA VAL A 22 2.24 -30.11 -25.78
C VAL A 22 3.00 -29.82 -27.08
N GLY A 23 4.06 -28.99 -27.00
CA GLY A 23 5.01 -28.79 -28.09
C GLY A 23 4.71 -27.62 -29.05
N GLN A 24 3.66 -26.83 -28.80
CA GLN A 24 3.41 -25.63 -29.61
C GLN A 24 4.33 -24.49 -29.15
N SER A 25 5.11 -23.91 -30.05
CA SER A 25 5.97 -22.78 -29.74
C SER A 25 5.16 -21.49 -29.48
N LEU A 26 5.76 -20.50 -28.79
CA LEU A 26 5.14 -19.18 -28.61
C LEU A 26 4.89 -18.51 -29.98
N ALA A 27 5.84 -18.64 -30.91
CA ALA A 27 5.72 -18.07 -32.25
C ALA A 27 4.52 -18.65 -33.02
N SER A 28 4.30 -20.00 -32.95
CA SER A 28 3.16 -20.63 -33.59
C SER A 28 1.81 -20.23 -32.99
N GLN A 29 1.81 -19.69 -31.78
CA GLN A 29 0.63 -19.14 -31.09
C GLN A 29 0.46 -17.63 -31.31
N GLY A 30 1.28 -17.00 -32.17
CA GLY A 30 1.25 -15.58 -32.46
C GLY A 30 1.84 -14.68 -31.33
N ILE A 31 2.53 -15.28 -30.35
CA ILE A 31 3.16 -14.54 -29.25
C ILE A 31 4.63 -14.35 -29.58
N THR A 32 4.93 -13.25 -30.25
CA THR A 32 6.28 -12.95 -30.77
C THR A 32 6.91 -11.72 -30.11
N LYS A 33 6.14 -10.94 -29.34
CA LYS A 33 6.57 -9.72 -28.66
C LYS A 33 5.89 -9.55 -27.32
N GLU A 34 6.49 -8.76 -26.45
CA GLU A 34 5.88 -8.34 -25.20
C GLU A 34 4.72 -7.37 -25.44
N VAL A 35 3.69 -7.45 -24.60
CA VAL A 35 2.56 -6.52 -24.60
C VAL A 35 2.72 -5.57 -23.42
N THR A 36 2.88 -4.29 -23.73
CA THR A 36 2.92 -3.21 -22.73
C THR A 36 1.62 -2.40 -22.83
N PRO A 37 0.68 -2.59 -21.88
CA PRO A 37 -0.56 -1.83 -21.88
C PRO A 37 -0.35 -0.31 -21.73
N PRO A 38 -1.17 0.54 -22.36
CA PRO A 38 -1.12 2.00 -22.20
C PRO A 38 -1.79 2.48 -20.89
N TYR A 39 -2.02 1.57 -19.95
CA TYR A 39 -2.63 1.81 -18.65
C TYR A 39 -1.87 1.05 -17.56
N PHE A 40 -2.08 1.47 -16.32
CA PHE A 40 -1.51 0.81 -15.15
C PHE A 40 -2.47 -0.24 -14.60
N SER A 41 -1.91 -1.39 -14.22
CA SER A 41 -2.63 -2.43 -13.50
C SER A 41 -1.87 -2.75 -12.21
N VAL A 42 -2.54 -2.61 -11.08
CA VAL A 42 -1.99 -2.89 -9.76
C VAL A 42 -2.70 -4.10 -9.17
N LYS A 43 -1.91 -5.07 -8.75
CA LYS A 43 -2.40 -6.23 -8.00
C LYS A 43 -2.26 -5.97 -6.50
N GLU A 44 -3.34 -6.16 -5.76
CA GLU A 44 -3.32 -6.14 -4.31
C GLU A 44 -3.74 -7.51 -3.76
N ALA A 45 -3.02 -7.99 -2.75
CA ALA A 45 -3.36 -9.22 -2.05
C ALA A 45 -4.40 -8.95 -0.97
N VAL A 46 -5.38 -9.85 -0.84
CA VAL A 46 -6.40 -9.76 0.21
C VAL A 46 -5.97 -10.60 1.41
N PHE A 47 -5.68 -9.95 2.53
CA PHE A 47 -5.26 -10.60 3.78
C PHE A 47 -6.37 -10.53 4.84
N PRO A 48 -6.87 -11.65 5.35
CA PRO A 48 -7.93 -11.67 6.35
C PRO A 48 -7.39 -11.49 7.79
N PHE A 49 -6.44 -10.58 8.01
CA PHE A 49 -5.81 -10.38 9.33
C PHE A 49 -6.81 -10.06 10.45
N VAL A 50 -7.89 -9.34 10.11
CA VAL A 50 -8.96 -8.98 11.08
C VAL A 50 -9.64 -10.22 11.68
N LYS A 51 -9.60 -11.36 10.98
CA LYS A 51 -10.17 -12.63 11.46
C LYS A 51 -9.26 -13.37 12.47
N PHE A 52 -8.03 -12.93 12.63
CA PHE A 52 -7.01 -13.57 13.46
C PHE A 52 -6.48 -12.59 14.52
N PRO A 53 -7.14 -12.45 15.69
CA PRO A 53 -6.68 -11.54 16.74
C PRO A 53 -5.25 -11.84 17.19
N GLY A 54 -4.44 -10.79 17.38
CA GLY A 54 -3.06 -10.90 17.86
C GLY A 54 -2.00 -11.26 16.81
N VAL A 55 -2.39 -11.45 15.55
CA VAL A 55 -1.44 -11.67 14.44
C VAL A 55 -0.79 -10.36 14.04
N ASP A 56 0.52 -10.40 13.77
CA ASP A 56 1.24 -9.26 13.18
C ASP A 56 0.93 -9.14 11.68
N THR A 57 0.85 -7.91 11.18
CA THR A 57 0.62 -7.62 9.75
C THR A 57 1.89 -7.67 8.91
N ILE A 58 3.06 -7.89 9.51
CA ILE A 58 4.29 -8.16 8.77
C ILE A 58 4.20 -9.53 8.11
N LEU A 59 4.39 -9.53 6.79
CA LEU A 59 4.37 -10.76 6.00
C LEU A 59 5.64 -11.56 6.25
N GLY A 60 5.46 -12.85 6.56
CA GLY A 60 6.51 -13.86 6.60
C GLY A 60 6.56 -14.65 5.28
N PRO A 61 7.37 -15.71 5.23
CA PRO A 61 7.46 -16.59 4.06
C PRO A 61 6.21 -17.43 3.81
N GLU A 62 5.31 -17.54 4.79
CA GLU A 62 4.08 -18.30 4.65
C GLU A 62 3.05 -17.57 3.78
N MET A 63 2.30 -18.31 3.00
CA MET A 63 1.16 -17.79 2.27
C MET A 63 0.03 -17.43 3.20
N LYS A 64 -0.31 -16.14 3.27
CA LYS A 64 -1.40 -15.60 4.12
C LYS A 64 -2.52 -14.94 3.33
N SER A 65 -2.37 -14.83 2.01
CA SER A 65 -3.40 -14.29 1.13
C SER A 65 -4.39 -15.37 0.72
N THR A 66 -5.68 -15.05 0.80
CA THR A 66 -6.79 -15.90 0.32
C THR A 66 -7.36 -15.44 -1.02
N GLY A 67 -6.83 -14.35 -1.58
CA GLY A 67 -7.27 -13.82 -2.86
C GLY A 67 -6.42 -12.64 -3.33
N GLU A 68 -6.72 -12.18 -4.53
CA GLU A 68 -6.09 -11.02 -5.14
C GLU A 68 -7.15 -10.18 -5.87
N VAL A 69 -6.95 -8.87 -5.91
CA VAL A 69 -7.78 -7.92 -6.66
C VAL A 69 -6.91 -7.13 -7.61
N MET A 70 -7.52 -6.53 -8.62
CA MET A 70 -6.86 -5.70 -9.62
C MET A 70 -7.47 -4.31 -9.64
N GLY A 71 -6.64 -3.28 -9.50
CA GLY A 71 -6.96 -1.91 -9.82
C GLY A 71 -6.39 -1.55 -11.19
N VAL A 72 -7.16 -0.84 -12.01
CA VAL A 72 -6.73 -0.35 -13.31
C VAL A 72 -6.96 1.15 -13.40
N GLY A 73 -6.00 1.88 -13.96
CA GLY A 73 -6.10 3.33 -14.10
C GLY A 73 -5.19 3.87 -15.21
N LYS A 74 -5.47 5.08 -15.65
CA LYS A 74 -4.61 5.83 -16.57
C LYS A 74 -3.30 6.27 -15.92
N THR A 75 -3.30 6.36 -14.58
CA THR A 75 -2.12 6.65 -13.76
C THR A 75 -1.91 5.55 -12.74
N PHE A 76 -0.67 5.43 -12.23
CA PHE A 76 -0.36 4.47 -11.17
C PHE A 76 -1.16 4.75 -9.89
N GLY A 77 -1.29 6.02 -9.48
CA GLY A 77 -2.04 6.40 -8.28
C GLY A 77 -3.51 6.00 -8.35
N GLU A 78 -4.16 6.19 -9.50
CA GLU A 78 -5.53 5.74 -9.73
C GLU A 78 -5.66 4.20 -9.65
N ALA A 79 -4.77 3.48 -10.33
CA ALA A 79 -4.77 2.02 -10.31
C ALA A 79 -4.51 1.48 -8.89
N PHE A 80 -3.60 2.12 -8.14
CA PHE A 80 -3.27 1.75 -6.78
C PHE A 80 -4.46 1.93 -5.83
N VAL A 81 -5.11 3.10 -5.82
CA VAL A 81 -6.25 3.34 -4.92
C VAL A 81 -7.42 2.40 -5.22
N LYS A 82 -7.67 2.09 -6.49
CA LYS A 82 -8.69 1.10 -6.88
C LYS A 82 -8.35 -0.30 -6.37
N SER A 83 -7.08 -0.71 -6.42
CA SER A 83 -6.65 -1.99 -5.86
C SER A 83 -6.84 -2.05 -4.35
N GLN A 84 -6.54 -0.96 -3.63
CA GLN A 84 -6.78 -0.86 -2.18
C GLN A 84 -8.27 -0.97 -1.85
N LEU A 85 -9.13 -0.24 -2.56
CA LEU A 85 -10.58 -0.33 -2.38
C LEU A 85 -11.11 -1.74 -2.66
N GLY A 86 -10.64 -2.38 -3.73
CA GLY A 86 -10.97 -3.76 -4.06
C GLY A 86 -10.54 -4.76 -3.00
N ALA A 87 -9.43 -4.52 -2.31
CA ALA A 87 -8.95 -5.31 -1.17
C ALA A 87 -9.68 -4.99 0.16
N GLY A 88 -10.61 -4.05 0.17
CA GLY A 88 -11.32 -3.60 1.37
C GLY A 88 -10.51 -2.64 2.24
N THR A 89 -9.37 -2.16 1.76
CA THR A 89 -8.55 -1.15 2.44
C THR A 89 -9.09 0.24 2.11
N LYS A 90 -9.44 1.00 3.15
CA LYS A 90 -9.91 2.38 3.00
C LYS A 90 -8.76 3.34 3.29
N LEU A 91 -8.34 4.10 2.29
CA LEU A 91 -7.44 5.23 2.50
C LEU A 91 -8.26 6.40 3.08
N PRO A 92 -7.72 7.14 4.08
CA PRO A 92 -8.42 8.29 4.65
C PRO A 92 -8.39 9.48 3.67
N THR A 93 -9.39 10.35 3.80
CA THR A 93 -9.49 11.62 3.08
C THR A 93 -9.13 12.83 3.94
N SER A 94 -9.01 12.63 5.26
CA SER A 94 -8.65 13.66 6.23
C SER A 94 -8.18 13.04 7.55
N GLY A 95 -7.69 13.85 8.47
CA GLY A 95 -7.32 13.44 9.81
C GLY A 95 -5.81 13.42 10.05
N LYS A 96 -5.39 12.74 11.14
CA LYS A 96 -3.98 12.65 11.54
C LYS A 96 -3.31 11.41 10.95
N VAL A 97 -2.13 11.59 10.37
CA VAL A 97 -1.28 10.49 9.87
C VAL A 97 -0.06 10.33 10.74
N PHE A 98 0.12 9.14 11.29
CA PHE A 98 1.27 8.83 12.12
C PHE A 98 2.41 8.21 11.31
N LEU A 99 3.63 8.78 11.47
CA LEU A 99 4.84 8.29 10.84
C LEU A 99 5.88 7.87 11.89
N THR A 100 6.36 6.65 11.77
CA THR A 100 7.55 6.16 12.48
C THR A 100 8.35 5.28 11.54
N VAL A 101 9.52 5.77 11.14
CA VAL A 101 10.31 5.12 10.10
C VAL A 101 11.76 4.89 10.55
N LYS A 102 12.37 3.84 10.01
CA LYS A 102 13.80 3.57 10.20
C LYS A 102 14.66 4.69 9.59
N ASN A 103 15.92 4.78 10.01
CA ASN A 103 16.78 5.89 9.65
C ASN A 103 16.97 6.06 8.14
N ASN A 104 17.13 4.97 7.40
CA ASN A 104 17.33 4.99 5.95
C ASN A 104 16.08 5.47 5.18
N ASP A 105 14.90 5.39 5.79
CA ASP A 105 13.64 5.80 5.15
C ASP A 105 13.27 7.27 5.45
N LYS A 106 13.98 7.95 6.36
CA LYS A 106 13.67 9.34 6.77
C LYS A 106 13.64 10.34 5.60
N PRO A 107 14.59 10.31 4.64
CA PRO A 107 14.53 11.23 3.50
C PRO A 107 13.24 11.08 2.68
N ARG A 108 12.80 9.84 2.46
CA ARG A 108 11.55 9.54 1.75
C ARG A 108 10.32 9.91 2.59
N ALA A 109 10.38 9.68 3.91
CA ALA A 109 9.30 10.07 4.84
C ALA A 109 9.07 11.58 4.87
N VAL A 110 10.10 12.40 4.67
CA VAL A 110 9.96 13.86 4.49
C VAL A 110 9.12 14.19 3.24
N GLY A 111 9.37 13.51 2.12
CA GLY A 111 8.57 13.64 0.90
C GLY A 111 7.11 13.28 1.13
N ILE A 112 6.87 12.16 1.81
CA ILE A 112 5.53 11.70 2.22
C ILE A 112 4.84 12.75 3.09
N ALA A 113 5.52 13.25 4.14
CA ALA A 113 4.96 14.25 5.05
C ALA A 113 4.58 15.55 4.32
N ARG A 114 5.41 15.99 3.37
CA ARG A 114 5.11 17.17 2.53
C ARG A 114 3.87 16.95 1.65
N ALA A 115 3.76 15.77 1.05
CA ALA A 115 2.59 15.43 0.23
C ALA A 115 1.30 15.32 1.07
N LEU A 116 1.38 14.73 2.26
CA LEU A 116 0.26 14.66 3.22
C LEU A 116 -0.17 16.06 3.68
N ALA A 117 0.78 16.94 4.01
CA ALA A 117 0.48 18.33 4.37
C ALA A 117 -0.22 19.09 3.22
N ALA A 118 0.21 18.86 1.96
CA ALA A 118 -0.46 19.43 0.78
C ALA A 118 -1.89 18.91 0.62
N LEU A 119 -2.17 17.66 1.04
CA LEU A 119 -3.50 17.07 1.10
C LEU A 119 -4.27 17.43 2.38
N LYS A 120 -3.75 18.36 3.19
CA LYS A 120 -4.37 18.88 4.44
C LYS A 120 -4.51 17.83 5.57
N PHE A 121 -3.63 16.85 5.60
CA PHE A 121 -3.51 15.95 6.74
C PHE A 121 -2.62 16.55 7.83
N ASP A 122 -2.94 16.29 9.08
CA ASP A 122 -2.07 16.57 10.21
C ASP A 122 -1.02 15.46 10.36
N VAL A 123 0.24 15.84 10.33
CA VAL A 123 1.35 14.89 10.45
C VAL A 123 1.79 14.79 11.91
N VAL A 124 1.78 13.59 12.46
CA VAL A 124 2.34 13.26 13.77
C VAL A 124 3.41 12.19 13.64
N ALA A 125 4.49 12.28 14.39
CA ALA A 125 5.60 11.33 14.25
C ALA A 125 6.35 11.12 15.56
N THR A 126 7.06 9.99 15.65
CA THR A 126 8.01 9.76 16.75
C THR A 126 9.17 10.75 16.67
N LYS A 127 9.78 11.08 17.82
CA LYS A 127 10.81 12.11 17.98
C LYS A 127 11.87 12.14 16.87
N GLY A 128 12.46 10.99 16.53
CA GLY A 128 13.51 10.93 15.51
C GLY A 128 13.02 11.11 14.08
N THR A 129 11.76 10.73 13.78
CA THR A 129 11.12 10.96 12.48
C THR A 129 10.63 12.39 12.38
N ALA A 130 10.00 12.92 13.45
CA ALA A 130 9.53 14.30 13.51
C ALA A 130 10.68 15.31 13.34
N ALA A 131 11.82 15.08 13.97
CA ALA A 131 12.99 15.94 13.82
C ALA A 131 13.45 16.07 12.35
N ALA A 132 13.43 14.96 11.60
CA ALA A 132 13.78 15.00 10.16
C ALA A 132 12.73 15.76 9.33
N ILE A 133 11.44 15.58 9.64
CA ILE A 133 10.33 16.25 8.95
C ILE A 133 10.36 17.76 9.24
N GLN A 134 10.51 18.14 10.50
CA GLN A 134 10.58 19.54 10.94
C GLN A 134 11.82 20.27 10.39
N ALA A 135 12.97 19.59 10.35
CA ALA A 135 14.20 20.14 9.74
C ALA A 135 14.02 20.45 8.25
N ALA A 136 13.11 19.79 7.56
CA ALA A 136 12.76 20.05 6.17
C ALA A 136 11.62 21.10 6.00
N GLY A 137 11.25 21.80 7.08
CA GLY A 137 10.24 22.86 7.08
C GLY A 137 8.78 22.37 7.00
N VAL A 138 8.52 21.09 7.28
CA VAL A 138 7.16 20.54 7.29
C VAL A 138 6.64 20.49 8.73
N ALA A 139 5.42 20.99 8.95
CA ALA A 139 4.77 20.94 10.27
C ALA A 139 4.55 19.48 10.69
N CYS A 140 4.97 19.13 11.90
CA CYS A 140 4.85 17.80 12.45
C CYS A 140 4.78 17.85 13.97
N THR A 141 3.79 17.18 14.56
CA THR A 141 3.66 17.05 16.00
C THR A 141 4.42 15.83 16.49
N VAL A 142 5.20 15.98 17.55
CA VAL A 142 5.93 14.87 18.18
C VAL A 142 4.97 14.05 19.05
N VAL A 143 5.04 12.73 18.93
CA VAL A 143 4.32 11.80 19.79
C VAL A 143 5.27 10.77 20.39
N ASN A 144 5.03 10.37 21.65
CA ASN A 144 5.83 9.36 22.33
C ASN A 144 5.65 7.99 21.71
N LYS A 145 6.72 7.20 21.68
CA LYS A 145 6.65 5.75 21.51
C LYS A 145 6.02 5.10 22.74
N VAL A 146 5.65 3.83 22.60
CA VAL A 146 5.00 3.08 23.69
C VAL A 146 5.86 3.05 24.96
N THR A 147 7.19 2.94 24.81
CA THR A 147 8.16 2.87 25.92
C THR A 147 8.59 4.24 26.46
N GLU A 148 8.16 5.35 25.87
CA GLU A 148 8.59 6.71 26.25
C GLU A 148 7.63 7.42 27.21
N GLY A 149 6.54 6.76 27.62
CA GLY A 149 5.54 7.31 28.54
C GLY A 149 4.23 7.73 27.85
N ARG A 150 3.22 8.03 28.69
CA ARG A 150 1.87 8.43 28.22
C ARG A 150 1.69 9.95 28.23
N PRO A 151 0.84 10.50 27.33
CA PRO A 151 0.16 9.80 26.24
C PRO A 151 1.13 9.38 25.14
N HIS A 152 0.90 8.22 24.53
CA HIS A 152 1.70 7.67 23.44
C HIS A 152 0.81 7.28 22.23
N ILE A 153 1.45 6.88 21.14
CA ILE A 153 0.74 6.61 19.86
C ILE A 153 -0.38 5.57 19.99
N VAL A 154 -0.23 4.53 20.80
CA VAL A 154 -1.28 3.51 20.98
C VAL A 154 -2.51 4.10 21.67
N ASP A 155 -2.33 5.07 22.57
CA ASP A 155 -3.47 5.77 23.19
C ASP A 155 -4.23 6.57 22.11
N MET A 156 -3.53 7.29 21.23
CA MET A 156 -4.13 8.02 20.12
C MET A 156 -4.87 7.10 19.13
N ILE A 157 -4.31 5.92 18.81
CA ILE A 157 -4.97 4.93 17.95
C ILE A 157 -6.27 4.45 18.58
N LYS A 158 -6.23 4.08 19.87
CA LYS A 158 -7.42 3.62 20.62
C LYS A 158 -8.50 4.69 20.76
N ASN A 159 -8.11 5.94 20.81
CA ASN A 159 -9.02 7.09 20.86
C ASN A 159 -9.55 7.49 19.46
N ASN A 160 -9.26 6.72 18.40
CA ASN A 160 -9.63 7.02 17.01
C ASN A 160 -9.12 8.38 16.50
N GLU A 161 -7.98 8.85 17.02
CA GLU A 161 -7.36 10.09 16.58
C GLU A 161 -6.48 9.93 15.33
N ILE A 162 -6.10 8.70 14.98
CA ILE A 162 -5.20 8.39 13.87
C ILE A 162 -5.97 7.76 12.72
N ALA A 163 -5.86 8.36 11.54
CA ALA A 163 -6.51 7.90 10.31
C ALA A 163 -5.63 6.96 9.47
N LEU A 164 -4.30 7.09 9.58
CA LEU A 164 -3.33 6.28 8.84
C LEU A 164 -2.06 6.09 9.66
N VAL A 165 -1.48 4.90 9.58
CA VAL A 165 -0.19 4.57 10.18
C VAL A 165 0.83 4.20 9.11
N ILE A 166 2.00 4.84 9.14
CA ILE A 166 3.19 4.49 8.35
C ILE A 166 4.28 4.06 9.32
N ASN A 167 4.58 2.76 9.34
CA ASN A 167 5.50 2.16 10.30
C ASN A 167 6.51 1.27 9.61
N THR A 168 7.74 1.79 9.38
CA THR A 168 8.86 0.95 8.93
C THR A 168 9.80 0.67 10.10
N VAL A 169 10.31 -0.57 10.18
CA VAL A 169 11.01 -1.08 11.37
C VAL A 169 12.49 -1.31 11.07
N GLU A 170 13.35 -0.93 12.01
CA GLU A 170 14.74 -1.42 12.07
C GLU A 170 14.77 -2.80 12.75
N GLU A 171 15.75 -3.64 12.38
CA GLU A 171 15.93 -5.02 12.92
C GLU A 171 16.44 -5.05 14.38
N ARG A 172 16.10 -4.07 15.20
CA ARG A 172 16.47 -4.02 16.62
C ARG A 172 15.33 -4.52 17.49
N ARG A 173 15.60 -5.40 18.45
CA ARG A 173 14.58 -6.06 19.30
C ARG A 173 13.55 -5.10 19.90
N ASN A 174 13.98 -3.98 20.49
CA ASN A 174 13.08 -3.01 21.12
C ASN A 174 12.21 -2.26 20.07
N ALA A 175 12.77 -1.92 18.91
CA ALA A 175 12.04 -1.29 17.82
C ALA A 175 10.98 -2.25 17.24
N ILE A 176 11.26 -3.54 17.20
CA ILE A 176 10.32 -4.58 16.75
C ILE A 176 9.14 -4.69 17.71
N ALA A 177 9.38 -4.70 19.03
CA ALA A 177 8.33 -4.81 20.05
C ALA A 177 7.37 -3.62 20.02
N ASP A 178 7.87 -2.37 20.03
CA ASP A 178 7.09 -1.15 19.92
C ASP A 178 6.25 -1.13 18.63
N SER A 179 6.90 -1.46 17.51
CA SER A 179 6.25 -1.47 16.21
C SER A 179 5.16 -2.53 16.10
N ARG A 180 5.36 -3.72 16.69
CA ARG A 180 4.34 -4.76 16.74
C ARG A 180 3.11 -4.28 17.50
N GLN A 181 3.29 -3.62 18.66
CA GLN A 181 2.18 -3.12 19.45
C GLN A 181 1.39 -2.03 18.70
N ILE A 182 2.09 -1.12 17.99
CA ILE A 182 1.46 -0.11 17.14
C ILE A 182 0.62 -0.76 16.05
N ARG A 183 1.18 -1.71 15.29
CA ARG A 183 0.49 -2.40 14.20
C ARG A 183 -0.71 -3.21 14.68
N THR A 184 -0.56 -3.96 15.78
CA THR A 184 -1.65 -4.74 16.36
C THR A 184 -2.79 -3.83 16.83
N SER A 185 -2.47 -2.69 17.45
CA SER A 185 -3.47 -1.69 17.86
C SER A 185 -4.17 -1.05 16.67
N ALA A 186 -3.43 -0.71 15.61
CA ALA A 186 -3.99 -0.17 14.38
C ALA A 186 -4.92 -1.19 13.68
N LEU A 187 -4.52 -2.46 13.63
CA LEU A 187 -5.36 -3.53 13.06
C LEU A 187 -6.68 -3.68 13.82
N LEU A 188 -6.64 -3.71 15.16
CA LEU A 188 -7.84 -3.79 16.00
C LEU A 188 -8.75 -2.58 15.85
N ALA A 189 -8.17 -1.39 15.73
CA ALA A 189 -8.88 -0.14 15.48
C ALA A 189 -9.29 0.04 14.00
N ARG A 190 -8.97 -0.90 13.12
CA ARG A 190 -9.19 -0.83 11.66
C ARG A 190 -8.56 0.39 10.99
N VAL A 191 -7.44 0.86 11.53
CA VAL A 191 -6.65 1.94 10.94
C VAL A 191 -5.72 1.35 9.88
N THR A 192 -5.81 1.89 8.67
CA THR A 192 -4.95 1.48 7.55
C THR A 192 -3.48 1.68 7.90
N THR A 193 -2.66 0.67 7.63
CA THR A 193 -1.25 0.66 8.01
C THR A 193 -0.37 0.24 6.85
N PHE A 194 0.67 1.03 6.56
CA PHE A 194 1.72 0.66 5.60
C PHE A 194 3.02 0.38 6.36
N THR A 195 3.61 -0.77 6.06
CA THR A 195 4.83 -1.27 6.72
C THR A 195 6.09 -1.06 5.88
N THR A 196 5.94 -0.55 4.66
CA THR A 196 7.04 -0.21 3.76
C THR A 196 6.92 1.24 3.30
N ILE A 197 8.07 1.89 3.09
CA ILE A 197 8.08 3.27 2.63
C ILE A 197 7.54 3.39 1.19
N ALA A 198 7.78 2.40 0.33
CA ALA A 198 7.26 2.38 -1.03
C ALA A 198 5.73 2.25 -1.06
N GLY A 199 5.16 1.39 -0.20
CA GLY A 199 3.71 1.28 -0.05
C GLY A 199 3.07 2.57 0.47
N ALA A 200 3.75 3.27 1.39
CA ALA A 200 3.28 4.56 1.90
C ALA A 200 3.30 5.65 0.81
N GLU A 201 4.35 5.71 -0.01
CA GLU A 201 4.41 6.63 -1.16
C GLU A 201 3.30 6.36 -2.17
N ALA A 202 3.09 5.09 -2.52
CA ALA A 202 2.01 4.68 -3.40
C ALA A 202 0.62 5.05 -2.85
N ALA A 203 0.42 4.89 -1.52
CA ALA A 203 -0.83 5.27 -0.86
C ALA A 203 -1.08 6.78 -0.94
N VAL A 204 -0.08 7.60 -0.63
CA VAL A 204 -0.19 9.06 -0.68
C VAL A 204 -0.38 9.56 -2.11
N GLU A 205 0.25 8.91 -3.09
CA GLU A 205 -0.03 9.17 -4.51
C GLU A 205 -1.48 8.82 -4.87
N GLY A 206 -1.97 7.65 -4.43
CA GLY A 206 -3.36 7.22 -4.64
C GLY A 206 -4.39 8.15 -4.01
N MET A 207 -4.10 8.73 -2.83
CA MET A 207 -5.00 9.65 -2.14
C MET A 207 -5.39 10.88 -3.00
N LYS A 208 -4.54 11.30 -3.94
CA LYS A 208 -4.83 12.39 -4.85
C LYS A 208 -5.98 12.10 -5.82
N TYR A 209 -6.35 10.84 -5.99
CA TYR A 209 -7.36 10.38 -6.94
C TYR A 209 -8.65 9.91 -6.28
N MET A 210 -8.77 9.99 -4.93
CA MET A 210 -9.91 9.45 -4.17
C MET A 210 -11.27 10.02 -4.60
N ASP A 211 -11.31 11.28 -5.02
CA ASP A 211 -12.54 11.99 -5.37
C ASP A 211 -12.98 11.78 -6.82
N ASN A 212 -12.15 11.14 -7.65
CA ASN A 212 -12.42 10.97 -9.08
C ASN A 212 -11.90 9.63 -9.60
N LEU A 213 -12.67 8.56 -9.33
CA LEU A 213 -12.33 7.20 -9.74
C LEU A 213 -13.23 6.75 -10.90
N ASP A 214 -12.67 6.73 -12.10
CA ASP A 214 -13.36 6.20 -13.28
C ASP A 214 -13.43 4.67 -13.24
N VAL A 215 -14.54 4.11 -13.75
CA VAL A 215 -14.70 2.66 -13.94
C VAL A 215 -14.43 2.32 -15.41
N TYR A 216 -13.57 1.34 -15.64
CA TYR A 216 -13.22 0.88 -16.98
C TYR A 216 -13.73 -0.54 -17.23
N SER A 217 -14.32 -0.76 -18.39
CA SER A 217 -14.58 -2.12 -18.89
C SER A 217 -13.25 -2.76 -19.31
N ILE A 218 -12.98 -3.98 -18.83
CA ILE A 218 -11.74 -4.68 -19.19
C ILE A 218 -11.71 -5.02 -20.69
N GLN A 219 -12.86 -5.23 -21.30
CA GLN A 219 -13.00 -5.48 -22.73
C GLN A 219 -12.60 -4.25 -23.56
N GLU A 220 -13.02 -3.04 -23.15
CA GLU A 220 -12.62 -1.79 -23.80
C GLU A 220 -11.13 -1.54 -23.65
N LEU A 221 -10.55 -1.82 -22.47
CA LEU A 221 -9.11 -1.74 -22.26
C LEU A 221 -8.33 -2.69 -23.18
N HIS A 222 -8.82 -3.93 -23.36
CA HIS A 222 -8.20 -4.89 -24.27
C HIS A 222 -8.30 -4.47 -25.74
N GLN A 223 -9.37 -3.79 -26.16
CA GLN A 223 -9.48 -3.24 -27.52
C GLN A 223 -8.38 -2.22 -27.82
N GLN A 224 -7.96 -1.43 -26.83
CA GLN A 224 -6.85 -0.48 -26.96
C GLN A 224 -5.49 -1.17 -27.19
N LEU A 225 -5.35 -2.46 -26.84
CA LEU A 225 -4.13 -3.23 -27.08
C LEU A 225 -4.06 -3.80 -28.51
N LEU A 226 -5.17 -3.80 -29.24
CA LEU A 226 -5.26 -4.32 -30.61
C LEU A 226 -5.14 -3.21 -31.66
N ALA A 227 -5.23 -1.95 -31.23
CA ALA A 227 -5.07 -0.78 -32.06
C ALA A 227 -3.60 -0.36 -32.17
#